data_ce1c0ed221c403015f48817e6e680cd0
#
_entry.id   ce1c0ed221c403015f48817e6e680cd0
#
_cell.length_a   1.000
_cell.length_b   1.000
_cell.length_c   1.000
_cell.angle_alpha   90.00
_cell.angle_beta   90.00
_cell.angle_gamma   90.00
#
_symmetry.space_group_name_H-M   'P 1'
#
loop_
_entity.id
_entity.type
_entity.pdbx_description
1 polymer ?
#
loop_
_entity_poly.entity_id
_entity_poly.type
_entity_poly.pdbx_seq_one_letter_code
_entity_poly.pdbx_strand_id
1 'polypeptide(L)'
;MLQGPNRGLLAVFGSTLFQLVGIFMLSPLLLLMLNQAGVSNTVAGLFAATTWLGIFIITPFASGLVRWIGRRRALWLASGLPLLTVLGFLSTRSLPAWFVLELLASVAGGLRWVLAESFIAEFAPPNQRGRLIGAYATLIGSTMVIGPALVAWLGVDSPHALWAVLAMLVAGFTWTFLIPRVPAADDADSASVGLRGLWHAVVAHPVVMLAGFVGGFFEMGLGSVLPLYGLSLGLGAGAAALLLSVSGFGGTVFAIPAGMLADRFADPARGRHRLMRWLVALLAGAAAAGFAVPALPLLVWPIALVWGAAGGTLYTLTMLDIGSRERGITLVNSTSVLVLTYTLGALLASSCAGVLLDWSPGMVFPAVLLSVAATGWWVLWRSPVK
;
A
#
# COMPACT_ATOMS: atom_id res chain seq x y z
N MET A 1 14.00 4.74 -32.53
CA MET A 1 12.77 4.08 -32.02
C MET A 1 13.21 3.00 -31.04
N LEU A 2 12.75 3.06 -29.78
CA LEU A 2 13.06 2.08 -28.77
C LEU A 2 12.48 0.72 -29.19
N GLN A 3 13.31 -0.34 -29.25
CA GLN A 3 12.90 -1.67 -29.69
C GLN A 3 12.40 -2.50 -28.49
N GLY A 4 11.29 -3.22 -28.71
CA GLY A 4 10.77 -4.33 -27.90
C GLY A 4 10.73 -4.15 -26.36
N PRO A 5 11.62 -4.80 -25.60
CA PRO A 5 11.53 -4.84 -24.12
C PRO A 5 11.69 -3.48 -23.45
N ASN A 6 12.53 -2.59 -23.98
CA ASN A 6 12.71 -1.25 -23.42
C ASN A 6 11.46 -0.38 -23.56
N ARG A 7 10.70 -0.55 -24.65
CA ARG A 7 9.40 0.14 -24.82
C ARG A 7 8.36 -0.37 -23.83
N GLY A 8 8.34 -1.68 -23.58
CA GLY A 8 7.43 -2.29 -22.58
C GLY A 8 7.71 -1.80 -21.17
N LEU A 9 8.97 -1.79 -20.76
CA LEU A 9 9.40 -1.28 -19.47
C LEU A 9 9.03 0.20 -19.31
N LEU A 10 9.39 1.05 -20.27
CA LEU A 10 9.06 2.48 -20.22
C LEU A 10 7.55 2.70 -20.10
N ALA A 11 6.75 1.93 -20.86
CA ALA A 11 5.30 2.03 -20.83
C ALA A 11 4.71 1.61 -19.47
N VAL A 12 5.23 0.54 -18.83
CA VAL A 12 4.81 0.11 -17.51
C VAL A 12 5.20 1.15 -16.46
N PHE A 13 6.44 1.65 -16.48
CA PHE A 13 6.89 2.70 -15.55
C PHE A 13 6.06 3.98 -15.70
N GLY A 14 5.87 4.48 -16.92
CA GLY A 14 5.08 5.69 -17.18
C GLY A 14 3.62 5.52 -16.78
N SER A 15 3.00 4.39 -17.14
CA SER A 15 1.62 4.13 -16.74
C SER A 15 1.47 4.01 -15.22
N THR A 16 2.43 3.40 -14.53
CA THR A 16 2.41 3.26 -13.07
C THR A 16 2.62 4.60 -12.37
N LEU A 17 3.57 5.40 -12.83
CA LEU A 17 3.82 6.73 -12.27
C LEU A 17 2.55 7.57 -12.23
N PHE A 18 1.93 7.79 -13.38
CA PHE A 18 0.75 8.66 -13.47
C PHE A 18 -0.47 8.08 -12.76
N GLN A 19 -0.71 6.78 -12.88
CA GLN A 19 -1.85 6.13 -12.19
C GLN A 19 -1.70 6.21 -10.68
N LEU A 20 -0.52 5.89 -10.13
CA LEU A 20 -0.32 5.91 -8.69
C LEU A 20 -0.28 7.33 -8.12
N VAL A 21 0.30 8.30 -8.84
CA VAL A 21 0.18 9.71 -8.44
C VAL A 21 -1.30 10.10 -8.34
N GLY A 22 -2.12 9.76 -9.34
CA GLY A 22 -3.55 10.02 -9.31
C GLY A 22 -4.26 9.35 -8.13
N ILE A 23 -3.96 8.07 -7.86
CA ILE A 23 -4.57 7.33 -6.74
C ILE A 23 -4.13 7.89 -5.39
N PHE A 24 -2.84 8.20 -5.19
CA PHE A 24 -2.33 8.80 -3.96
C PHE A 24 -2.71 10.28 -3.78
N MET A 25 -3.14 10.98 -4.84
CA MET A 25 -3.87 12.25 -4.73
C MET A 25 -5.31 12.01 -4.29
N LEU A 26 -6.00 11.06 -4.91
CA LEU A 26 -7.43 10.82 -4.69
C LEU A 26 -7.73 10.44 -3.24
N SER A 27 -6.97 9.51 -2.66
CA SER A 27 -7.22 8.98 -1.31
C SER A 27 -7.29 10.08 -0.24
N PRO A 28 -6.26 10.91 0.00
CA PRO A 28 -6.34 11.97 1.00
C PRO A 28 -7.37 13.04 0.62
N LEU A 29 -7.54 13.35 -0.67
CA LEU A 29 -8.50 14.34 -1.13
C LEU A 29 -9.94 13.94 -0.75
N LEU A 30 -10.35 12.71 -1.02
CA LEU A 30 -11.69 12.23 -0.67
C LEU A 30 -11.94 12.23 0.84
N LEU A 31 -10.94 11.84 1.66
CA LEU A 31 -11.06 11.87 3.12
C LEU A 31 -11.23 13.31 3.64
N LEU A 32 -10.45 14.24 3.11
CA LEU A 32 -10.55 15.64 3.49
C LEU A 32 -11.91 16.24 3.05
N MET A 33 -12.40 15.87 1.86
CA MET A 33 -13.74 16.25 1.40
C MET A 33 -14.86 15.67 2.27
N LEU A 34 -14.74 14.42 2.73
CA LEU A 34 -15.69 13.80 3.65
C LEU A 34 -15.70 14.53 5.00
N ASN A 35 -14.54 14.87 5.53
CA ASN A 35 -14.42 15.63 6.76
C ASN A 35 -15.04 17.03 6.64
N GLN A 36 -14.78 17.74 5.53
CA GLN A 36 -15.41 19.05 5.26
C GLN A 36 -16.94 18.95 5.11
N ALA A 37 -17.45 17.82 4.63
CA ALA A 37 -18.88 17.55 4.57
C ALA A 37 -19.50 17.16 5.93
N GLY A 38 -18.72 17.19 7.02
CA GLY A 38 -19.17 16.86 8.37
C GLY A 38 -19.36 15.36 8.62
N VAL A 39 -18.77 14.50 7.76
CA VAL A 39 -18.81 13.05 7.96
C VAL A 39 -17.88 12.68 9.13
N SER A 40 -18.34 11.81 10.05
CA SER A 40 -17.54 11.38 11.20
C SER A 40 -16.26 10.65 10.78
N ASN A 41 -15.22 10.69 11.61
CA ASN A 41 -13.99 9.96 11.36
C ASN A 41 -14.22 8.45 11.27
N THR A 42 -15.20 7.91 12.00
CA THR A 42 -15.63 6.52 11.91
C THR A 42 -16.03 6.15 10.47
N VAL A 43 -16.92 6.93 9.87
CA VAL A 43 -17.38 6.66 8.50
C VAL A 43 -16.29 6.93 7.48
N ALA A 44 -15.48 7.96 7.67
CA ALA A 44 -14.33 8.25 6.80
C ALA A 44 -13.24 7.16 6.88
N GLY A 45 -13.00 6.60 8.07
CA GLY A 45 -12.09 5.46 8.27
C GLY A 45 -12.62 4.18 7.60
N LEU A 46 -13.92 3.91 7.69
CA LEU A 46 -14.56 2.80 6.95
C LEU A 46 -14.47 3.02 5.42
N PHE A 47 -14.59 4.27 4.98
CA PHE A 47 -14.39 4.61 3.57
C PHE A 47 -12.95 4.33 3.13
N ALA A 48 -11.94 4.74 3.89
CA ALA A 48 -10.54 4.41 3.63
C ALA A 48 -10.29 2.88 3.65
N ALA A 49 -10.96 2.15 4.55
CA ALA A 49 -10.88 0.70 4.63
C ALA A 49 -11.44 0.01 3.37
N THR A 50 -12.38 0.64 2.65
CA THR A 50 -12.95 0.10 1.40
C THR A 50 -11.87 -0.08 0.33
N THR A 51 -10.85 0.78 0.30
CA THR A 51 -9.68 0.63 -0.58
C THR A 51 -8.99 -0.72 -0.36
N TRP A 52 -8.73 -1.07 0.89
CA TRP A 52 -8.04 -2.32 1.25
C TRP A 52 -8.95 -3.53 1.08
N LEU A 53 -10.24 -3.37 1.34
CA LEU A 53 -11.24 -4.42 1.11
C LEU A 53 -11.30 -4.82 -0.37
N GLY A 54 -11.32 -3.87 -1.29
CA GLY A 54 -11.34 -4.17 -2.73
C GLY A 54 -10.08 -4.88 -3.20
N ILE A 55 -8.89 -4.44 -2.74
CA ILE A 55 -7.62 -5.11 -3.03
C ILE A 55 -7.61 -6.52 -2.44
N PHE A 56 -8.06 -6.68 -1.19
CA PHE A 56 -8.13 -7.98 -0.52
C PHE A 56 -9.03 -8.96 -1.27
N ILE A 57 -10.20 -8.51 -1.72
CA ILE A 57 -11.16 -9.33 -2.45
C ILE A 57 -10.60 -9.80 -3.80
N ILE A 58 -9.99 -8.90 -4.59
CA ILE A 58 -9.57 -9.24 -5.95
C ILE A 58 -8.29 -10.08 -6.00
N THR A 59 -7.40 -9.94 -5.01
CA THR A 59 -6.08 -10.58 -5.03
C THR A 59 -6.11 -12.09 -5.29
N PRO A 60 -6.97 -12.90 -4.62
CA PRO A 60 -7.06 -14.34 -4.89
C PRO A 60 -7.61 -14.69 -6.27
N PHE A 61 -8.37 -13.80 -6.88
CA PHE A 61 -9.06 -14.02 -8.15
C PHE A 61 -8.36 -13.38 -9.35
N ALA A 62 -7.38 -12.52 -9.11
CA ALA A 62 -6.72 -11.72 -10.14
C ALA A 62 -6.15 -12.58 -11.27
N SER A 63 -5.43 -13.66 -10.95
CA SER A 63 -4.84 -14.57 -11.95
C SER A 63 -5.90 -15.29 -12.79
N GLY A 64 -6.98 -15.75 -12.16
CA GLY A 64 -8.13 -16.38 -12.84
C GLY A 64 -8.81 -15.42 -13.80
N LEU A 65 -9.08 -14.19 -13.35
CA LEU A 65 -9.68 -13.15 -14.18
C LEU A 65 -8.80 -12.78 -15.38
N VAL A 66 -7.49 -12.63 -15.15
CA VAL A 66 -6.52 -12.31 -16.20
C VAL A 66 -6.45 -13.42 -17.26
N ARG A 67 -6.52 -14.69 -16.86
CA ARG A 67 -6.60 -15.82 -17.80
C ARG A 67 -7.88 -15.78 -18.63
N TRP A 68 -9.00 -15.46 -18.01
CA TRP A 68 -10.32 -15.45 -18.67
C TRP A 68 -10.47 -14.33 -19.71
N ILE A 69 -10.11 -13.07 -19.37
CA ILE A 69 -10.30 -11.91 -20.26
C ILE A 69 -9.05 -11.53 -21.06
N GLY A 70 -7.89 -12.09 -20.72
CA GLY A 70 -6.58 -11.78 -21.30
C GLY A 70 -5.88 -10.58 -20.63
N ARG A 71 -4.55 -10.63 -20.53
CA ARG A 71 -3.70 -9.65 -19.80
C ARG A 71 -3.92 -8.20 -20.23
N ARG A 72 -4.05 -7.96 -21.54
CA ARG A 72 -4.20 -6.60 -22.09
C ARG A 72 -5.58 -5.99 -21.76
N ARG A 73 -6.64 -6.79 -21.91
CA ARG A 73 -8.01 -6.34 -21.55
C ARG A 73 -8.12 -6.12 -20.05
N ALA A 74 -7.55 -7.01 -19.25
CA ALA A 74 -7.48 -6.87 -17.80
C ALA A 74 -6.77 -5.57 -17.39
N LEU A 75 -5.63 -5.23 -18.04
CA LEU A 75 -4.91 -3.99 -17.79
C LEU A 75 -5.72 -2.75 -18.16
N TRP A 76 -6.40 -2.78 -19.29
CA TRP A 76 -7.25 -1.66 -19.72
C TRP A 76 -8.45 -1.48 -18.78
N LEU A 77 -9.08 -2.57 -18.36
CA LEU A 77 -10.15 -2.53 -17.37
C LEU A 77 -9.64 -1.97 -16.02
N ALA A 78 -8.53 -2.50 -15.54
CA ALA A 78 -7.92 -2.09 -14.28
C ALA A 78 -7.43 -0.62 -14.27
N SER A 79 -7.03 -0.09 -15.43
CA SER A 79 -6.58 1.29 -15.56
C SER A 79 -7.68 2.26 -15.98
N GLY A 80 -8.72 1.79 -16.65
CA GLY A 80 -9.84 2.60 -17.13
C GLY A 80 -10.97 2.77 -16.11
N LEU A 81 -11.24 1.74 -15.28
CA LEU A 81 -12.29 1.82 -14.29
C LEU A 81 -12.09 2.97 -13.27
N PRO A 82 -10.86 3.25 -12.77
CA PRO A 82 -10.63 4.41 -11.90
C PRO A 82 -10.99 5.75 -12.55
N LEU A 83 -10.90 5.90 -13.87
CA LEU A 83 -11.35 7.10 -14.58
C LEU A 83 -12.86 7.31 -14.42
N LEU A 84 -13.62 6.23 -14.57
CA LEU A 84 -15.08 6.26 -14.43
C LEU A 84 -15.48 6.55 -12.99
N THR A 85 -14.74 6.01 -12.01
CA THR A 85 -15.03 6.29 -10.59
C THR A 85 -14.75 7.75 -10.23
N VAL A 86 -13.69 8.37 -10.76
CA VAL A 86 -13.43 9.81 -10.54
C VAL A 86 -14.52 10.67 -11.18
N LEU A 87 -14.99 10.33 -12.38
CA LEU A 87 -16.16 10.99 -12.98
C LEU A 87 -17.42 10.82 -12.11
N GLY A 88 -17.58 9.65 -11.49
CA GLY A 88 -18.61 9.41 -10.50
C GLY A 88 -18.49 10.33 -9.28
N PHE A 89 -17.30 10.48 -8.69
CA PHE A 89 -17.05 11.41 -7.57
C PHE A 89 -17.31 12.86 -7.94
N LEU A 90 -17.08 13.26 -9.19
CA LEU A 90 -17.43 14.60 -9.70
C LEU A 90 -18.93 14.80 -9.84
N SER A 91 -19.69 13.74 -10.16
CA SER A 91 -21.11 13.83 -10.52
C SER A 91 -22.07 13.64 -9.33
N THR A 92 -21.63 13.01 -8.24
CA THR A 92 -22.51 12.74 -7.08
C THR A 92 -21.85 13.10 -5.75
N ARG A 93 -22.69 13.51 -4.77
CA ARG A 93 -22.30 13.72 -3.37
C ARG A 93 -22.91 12.65 -2.45
N SER A 94 -23.52 11.62 -2.99
CA SER A 94 -24.13 10.54 -2.23
C SER A 94 -23.04 9.67 -1.59
N LEU A 95 -23.00 9.63 -0.25
CA LEU A 95 -22.05 8.81 0.49
C LEU A 95 -22.10 7.32 0.14
N PRO A 96 -23.28 6.65 0.04
CA PRO A 96 -23.33 5.26 -0.41
C PRO A 96 -22.75 5.06 -1.83
N ALA A 97 -23.00 6.01 -2.74
CA ALA A 97 -22.42 5.94 -4.08
C ALA A 97 -20.88 6.05 -4.03
N TRP A 98 -20.35 6.88 -3.14
CA TRP A 98 -18.90 7.02 -2.95
C TRP A 98 -18.26 5.71 -2.46
N PHE A 99 -18.88 4.98 -1.53
CA PHE A 99 -18.39 3.65 -1.11
C PHE A 99 -18.36 2.65 -2.26
N VAL A 100 -19.39 2.64 -3.12
CA VAL A 100 -19.43 1.75 -4.30
C VAL A 100 -18.34 2.15 -5.30
N LEU A 101 -18.17 3.44 -5.58
CA LEU A 101 -17.13 3.93 -6.48
C LEU A 101 -15.73 3.59 -5.97
N GLU A 102 -15.48 3.77 -4.67
CA GLU A 102 -14.20 3.43 -4.03
C GLU A 102 -13.93 1.92 -4.09
N LEU A 103 -14.93 1.09 -3.82
CA LEU A 103 -14.81 -0.36 -3.94
C LEU A 103 -14.45 -0.77 -5.37
N LEU A 104 -15.09 -0.19 -6.38
CA LEU A 104 -14.80 -0.47 -7.78
C LEU A 104 -13.37 -0.01 -8.17
N ALA A 105 -12.97 1.19 -7.73
CA ALA A 105 -11.63 1.71 -7.96
C ALA A 105 -10.56 0.82 -7.32
N SER A 106 -10.80 0.35 -6.10
CA SER A 106 -9.83 -0.46 -5.36
C SER A 106 -9.71 -1.89 -5.87
N VAL A 107 -10.81 -2.52 -6.31
CA VAL A 107 -10.78 -3.80 -7.04
C VAL A 107 -9.93 -3.65 -8.32
N ALA A 108 -10.15 -2.59 -9.08
CA ALA A 108 -9.34 -2.29 -10.26
C ALA A 108 -7.87 -2.04 -9.90
N GLY A 109 -7.60 -1.32 -8.82
CA GLY A 109 -6.26 -1.05 -8.29
C GLY A 109 -5.51 -2.33 -7.92
N GLY A 110 -6.15 -3.28 -7.22
CA GLY A 110 -5.56 -4.57 -6.87
C GLY A 110 -5.23 -5.43 -8.11
N LEU A 111 -6.16 -5.49 -9.07
CA LEU A 111 -5.92 -6.18 -10.35
C LEU A 111 -4.73 -5.55 -11.11
N ARG A 112 -4.66 -4.22 -11.13
CA ARG A 112 -3.57 -3.49 -11.76
C ARG A 112 -2.23 -3.75 -11.08
N TRP A 113 -2.20 -3.82 -9.74
CA TRP A 113 -1.00 -4.13 -8.97
C TRP A 113 -0.38 -5.44 -9.45
N VAL A 114 -1.17 -6.53 -9.44
CA VAL A 114 -0.73 -7.86 -9.91
C VAL A 114 -0.22 -7.83 -11.35
N LEU A 115 -0.93 -7.14 -12.24
CA LEU A 115 -0.55 -7.04 -13.66
C LEU A 115 0.76 -6.26 -13.85
N ALA A 116 0.93 -5.14 -13.16
CA ALA A 116 2.13 -4.31 -13.30
C ALA A 116 3.39 -5.05 -12.83
N GLU A 117 3.33 -5.74 -11.68
CA GLU A 117 4.44 -6.58 -11.20
C GLU A 117 4.78 -7.69 -12.20
N SER A 118 3.76 -8.34 -12.77
CA SER A 118 3.96 -9.40 -13.76
C SER A 118 4.63 -8.88 -15.04
N PHE A 119 4.25 -7.68 -15.53
CA PHE A 119 4.88 -7.07 -16.70
C PHE A 119 6.34 -6.64 -16.43
N ILE A 120 6.63 -6.10 -15.23
CA ILE A 120 8.01 -5.77 -14.85
C ILE A 120 8.87 -7.04 -14.83
N ALA A 121 8.38 -8.12 -14.22
CA ALA A 121 9.10 -9.37 -14.16
C ALA A 121 9.40 -9.96 -15.55
N GLU A 122 8.50 -9.76 -16.51
CA GLU A 122 8.62 -10.27 -17.87
C GLU A 122 9.52 -9.43 -18.78
N PHE A 123 9.35 -8.09 -18.73
CA PHE A 123 10.15 -7.19 -19.58
C PHE A 123 11.56 -6.95 -19.05
N ALA A 124 11.84 -7.24 -17.78
CA ALA A 124 13.15 -7.03 -17.19
C ALA A 124 14.17 -8.07 -17.69
N PRO A 125 15.26 -7.67 -18.38
CA PRO A 125 16.33 -8.57 -18.76
C PRO A 125 16.90 -9.28 -17.53
N PRO A 126 17.25 -10.59 -17.63
CA PRO A 126 17.70 -11.37 -16.48
C PRO A 126 18.88 -10.75 -15.71
N ASN A 127 19.82 -10.13 -16.44
CA ASN A 127 21.01 -9.47 -15.88
C ASN A 127 20.72 -8.11 -15.21
N GLN A 128 19.53 -7.53 -15.38
CA GLN A 128 19.15 -6.24 -14.82
C GLN A 128 17.87 -6.31 -13.97
N ARG A 129 17.30 -7.51 -13.81
CA ARG A 129 16.00 -7.70 -13.15
C ARG A 129 15.94 -7.08 -11.76
N GLY A 130 16.94 -7.33 -10.91
CA GLY A 130 16.99 -6.77 -9.56
C GLY A 130 17.04 -5.24 -9.54
N ARG A 131 17.84 -4.63 -10.43
CA ARG A 131 17.93 -3.17 -10.56
C ARG A 131 16.60 -2.55 -11.01
N LEU A 132 15.92 -3.18 -11.96
CA LEU A 132 14.65 -2.68 -12.49
C LEU A 132 13.50 -2.84 -11.50
N ILE A 133 13.45 -3.94 -10.75
CA ILE A 133 12.49 -4.13 -9.64
C ILE A 133 12.74 -3.08 -8.55
N GLY A 134 13.99 -2.82 -8.17
CA GLY A 134 14.34 -1.78 -7.21
C GLY A 134 13.95 -0.38 -7.68
N ALA A 135 14.22 -0.05 -8.96
CA ALA A 135 13.79 1.22 -9.56
C ALA A 135 12.26 1.37 -9.59
N TYR A 136 11.54 0.28 -9.86
CA TYR A 136 10.09 0.25 -9.83
C TYR A 136 9.52 0.46 -8.43
N ALA A 137 10.09 -0.19 -7.42
CA ALA A 137 9.72 0.03 -6.02
C ALA A 137 9.97 1.48 -5.58
N THR A 138 11.11 2.06 -5.98
CA THR A 138 11.40 3.48 -5.72
C THR A 138 10.41 4.41 -6.41
N LEU A 139 10.00 4.09 -7.65
CA LEU A 139 8.96 4.84 -8.35
C LEU A 139 7.64 4.80 -7.57
N ILE A 140 7.18 3.62 -7.13
CA ILE A 140 5.96 3.48 -6.32
C ILE A 140 6.05 4.34 -5.07
N GLY A 141 7.14 4.23 -4.30
CA GLY A 141 7.35 5.02 -3.10
C GLY A 141 7.35 6.53 -3.37
N SER A 142 7.96 6.97 -4.48
CA SER A 142 7.95 8.38 -4.89
C SER A 142 6.52 8.89 -5.14
N THR A 143 5.62 8.06 -5.68
CA THR A 143 4.23 8.46 -5.91
C THR A 143 3.45 8.66 -4.61
N MET A 144 3.79 7.91 -3.55
CA MET A 144 3.23 8.10 -2.20
C MET A 144 3.64 9.43 -1.57
N VAL A 145 4.78 9.99 -1.99
CA VAL A 145 5.21 11.32 -1.57
C VAL A 145 4.58 12.41 -2.43
N ILE A 146 4.62 12.23 -3.75
CA ILE A 146 4.20 13.25 -4.73
C ILE A 146 2.68 13.45 -4.70
N GLY A 147 1.89 12.38 -4.65
CA GLY A 147 0.42 12.47 -4.69
C GLY A 147 -0.17 13.37 -3.62
N PRO A 148 0.03 13.08 -2.32
CA PRO A 148 -0.49 13.92 -1.24
C PRO A 148 0.13 15.33 -1.21
N ALA A 149 1.40 15.48 -1.61
CA ALA A 149 2.04 16.78 -1.73
C ALA A 149 1.36 17.65 -2.81
N LEU A 150 0.94 17.08 -3.92
CA LEU A 150 0.16 17.78 -4.95
C LEU A 150 -1.22 18.21 -4.41
N VAL A 151 -1.88 17.38 -3.59
CA VAL A 151 -3.14 17.77 -2.93
C VAL A 151 -2.92 18.94 -1.98
N ALA A 152 -1.84 18.91 -1.18
CA ALA A 152 -1.48 20.00 -0.29
C ALA A 152 -1.20 21.31 -1.04
N TRP A 153 -0.57 21.22 -2.21
CA TRP A 153 -0.24 22.36 -3.06
C TRP A 153 -1.46 22.94 -3.80
N LEU A 154 -2.32 22.08 -4.36
CA LEU A 154 -3.52 22.50 -5.08
C LEU A 154 -4.59 23.04 -4.14
N GLY A 155 -4.64 22.53 -2.91
CA GLY A 155 -5.71 22.81 -1.95
C GLY A 155 -6.92 21.89 -2.14
N VAL A 156 -7.50 21.47 -1.03
CA VAL A 156 -8.67 20.56 -1.01
C VAL A 156 -9.93 21.25 -1.54
N ASP A 157 -10.04 22.56 -1.28
CA ASP A 157 -11.18 23.38 -1.72
C ASP A 157 -11.10 23.76 -3.20
N SER A 158 -10.01 23.42 -3.86
CA SER A 158 -9.82 23.72 -5.27
C SER A 158 -10.77 22.90 -6.14
N PRO A 159 -11.60 23.53 -6.97
CA PRO A 159 -12.46 22.81 -7.91
C PRO A 159 -11.65 21.99 -8.93
N HIS A 160 -10.36 22.27 -9.06
CA HIS A 160 -9.45 21.62 -9.99
C HIS A 160 -8.79 20.35 -9.42
N ALA A 161 -8.89 20.09 -8.10
CA ALA A 161 -8.18 18.97 -7.47
C ALA A 161 -8.60 17.61 -8.05
N LEU A 162 -9.90 17.32 -8.16
CA LEU A 162 -10.40 16.09 -8.81
C LEU A 162 -10.11 16.04 -10.31
N TRP A 163 -10.10 17.19 -11.01
CA TRP A 163 -9.70 17.23 -12.41
C TRP A 163 -8.21 16.94 -12.60
N ALA A 164 -7.36 17.37 -11.68
CA ALA A 164 -5.94 17.01 -11.69
C ALA A 164 -5.75 15.50 -11.48
N VAL A 165 -6.50 14.88 -10.54
CA VAL A 165 -6.54 13.43 -10.38
C VAL A 165 -6.96 12.76 -11.69
N LEU A 166 -8.05 13.22 -12.31
CA LEU A 166 -8.53 12.66 -13.58
C LEU A 166 -7.45 12.77 -14.68
N ALA A 167 -6.78 13.91 -14.77
CA ALA A 167 -5.70 14.12 -15.75
C ALA A 167 -4.53 13.14 -15.55
N MET A 168 -4.13 12.89 -14.29
CA MET A 168 -3.10 11.90 -13.97
C MET A 168 -3.54 10.49 -14.37
N LEU A 169 -4.78 10.10 -14.06
CA LEU A 169 -5.31 8.80 -14.42
C LEU A 169 -5.45 8.63 -15.93
N VAL A 170 -5.88 9.67 -16.67
CA VAL A 170 -5.93 9.66 -18.15
C VAL A 170 -4.53 9.50 -18.72
N ALA A 171 -3.55 10.26 -18.22
CA ALA A 171 -2.16 10.10 -18.63
C ALA A 171 -1.66 8.67 -18.38
N GLY A 172 -1.90 8.12 -17.20
CA GLY A 172 -1.54 6.74 -16.87
C GLY A 172 -2.25 5.69 -17.75
N PHE A 173 -3.52 5.91 -18.07
CA PHE A 173 -4.27 5.02 -18.96
C PHE A 173 -3.73 5.08 -20.40
N THR A 174 -3.41 6.25 -20.93
CA THR A 174 -2.85 6.40 -22.29
C THR A 174 -1.51 5.69 -22.44
N TRP A 175 -0.67 5.69 -21.39
CA TRP A 175 0.58 4.93 -21.39
C TRP A 175 0.37 3.41 -21.53
N THR A 176 -0.77 2.87 -21.10
CA THR A 176 -1.06 1.43 -21.25
C THR A 176 -1.16 0.97 -22.70
N PHE A 177 -1.52 1.86 -23.63
CA PHE A 177 -1.59 1.52 -25.05
C PHE A 177 -0.21 1.27 -25.68
N LEU A 178 0.86 1.79 -25.05
CA LEU A 178 2.24 1.59 -25.49
C LEU A 178 2.81 0.24 -25.04
N ILE A 179 2.14 -0.47 -24.14
CA ILE A 179 2.57 -1.79 -23.65
C ILE A 179 2.41 -2.81 -24.79
N PRO A 180 3.51 -3.51 -25.18
CA PRO A 180 3.47 -4.51 -26.24
C PRO A 180 2.49 -5.64 -25.93
N ARG A 181 1.98 -6.29 -26.98
CA ARG A 181 1.25 -7.55 -26.79
C ARG A 181 2.23 -8.60 -26.33
N VAL A 182 1.96 -9.15 -25.16
CA VAL A 182 2.66 -10.32 -24.65
C VAL A 182 1.78 -11.51 -24.99
N PRO A 183 2.31 -12.55 -25.67
CA PRO A 183 1.59 -13.81 -25.84
C PRO A 183 1.17 -14.31 -24.45
N ALA A 184 0.02 -14.95 -24.37
CA ALA A 184 -0.32 -15.71 -23.16
C ALA A 184 0.84 -16.72 -23.00
N ALA A 185 1.63 -16.58 -21.93
CA ALA A 185 2.51 -17.65 -21.56
C ALA A 185 1.60 -18.88 -21.35
N ASP A 186 1.97 -20.00 -21.92
CA ASP A 186 1.40 -21.29 -21.52
C ASP A 186 1.82 -21.52 -20.07
N ASP A 187 1.12 -20.85 -19.15
CA ASP A 187 1.28 -20.99 -17.71
C ASP A 187 0.70 -22.36 -17.28
N ALA A 188 1.25 -23.42 -17.87
CA ALA A 188 0.97 -24.80 -17.45
C ALA A 188 1.33 -25.02 -15.96
N ASP A 189 2.17 -24.13 -15.38
CA ASP A 189 2.63 -24.20 -14.00
C ASP A 189 1.99 -23.17 -13.04
N SER A 190 1.13 -22.28 -13.51
CA SER A 190 0.33 -21.44 -12.61
C SER A 190 -0.86 -22.25 -12.06
N ALA A 191 -0.51 -23.29 -11.28
CA ALA A 191 -1.47 -23.91 -10.40
C ALA A 191 -2.12 -22.80 -9.59
N SER A 192 -3.44 -22.64 -9.74
CA SER A 192 -4.21 -21.68 -8.99
C SER A 192 -3.79 -21.76 -7.53
N VAL A 193 -3.51 -20.60 -6.92
CA VAL A 193 -3.33 -20.51 -5.48
C VAL A 193 -4.63 -20.99 -4.84
N GLY A 194 -4.77 -22.31 -4.64
CA GLY A 194 -5.97 -22.88 -4.03
C GLY A 194 -5.99 -22.50 -2.55
N LEU A 195 -7.18 -22.37 -1.96
CA LEU A 195 -7.35 -22.08 -0.53
C LEU A 195 -6.48 -22.96 0.38
N ARG A 196 -6.22 -24.22 0.00
CA ARG A 196 -5.30 -25.12 0.71
C ARG A 196 -3.85 -24.63 0.65
N GLY A 197 -3.37 -24.16 -0.49
CA GLY A 197 -2.01 -23.63 -0.63
C GLY A 197 -1.82 -22.34 0.19
N LEU A 198 -2.83 -21.47 0.23
CA LEU A 198 -2.83 -20.27 1.08
C LEU A 198 -2.76 -20.65 2.56
N TRP A 199 -3.56 -21.62 3.01
CA TRP A 199 -3.54 -22.11 4.39
C TRP A 199 -2.19 -22.71 4.78
N HIS A 200 -1.60 -23.52 3.91
CA HIS A 200 -0.25 -24.08 4.15
C HIS A 200 0.80 -22.98 4.29
N ALA A 201 0.73 -21.91 3.48
CA ALA A 201 1.67 -20.78 3.59
C ALA A 201 1.54 -20.04 4.92
N VAL A 202 0.31 -19.81 5.41
CA VAL A 202 0.08 -19.21 6.75
C VAL A 202 0.70 -20.06 7.85
N VAL A 203 0.47 -21.37 7.80
CA VAL A 203 0.97 -22.31 8.82
C VAL A 203 2.49 -22.47 8.75
N ALA A 204 3.07 -22.42 7.54
CA ALA A 204 4.51 -22.54 7.34
C ALA A 204 5.30 -21.34 7.86
N HIS A 205 4.74 -20.12 7.72
CA HIS A 205 5.45 -18.86 8.01
C HIS A 205 4.64 -17.90 8.92
N PRO A 206 4.12 -18.33 10.08
CA PRO A 206 3.21 -17.52 10.90
C PRO A 206 3.85 -16.21 11.38
N VAL A 207 5.15 -16.24 11.68
CA VAL A 207 5.90 -15.07 12.16
C VAL A 207 6.07 -14.02 11.07
N VAL A 208 6.37 -14.46 9.85
CA VAL A 208 6.54 -13.60 8.68
C VAL A 208 5.19 -12.99 8.31
N MET A 209 4.12 -13.78 8.37
CA MET A 209 2.76 -13.29 8.11
C MET A 209 2.31 -12.26 9.14
N LEU A 210 2.64 -12.48 10.43
CA LEU A 210 2.36 -11.49 11.47
C LEU A 210 3.15 -10.19 11.25
N ALA A 211 4.42 -10.27 10.88
CA ALA A 211 5.23 -9.08 10.58
C ALA A 211 4.66 -8.33 9.35
N GLY A 212 4.20 -9.06 8.34
CA GLY A 212 3.47 -8.49 7.20
C GLY A 212 2.18 -7.78 7.61
N PHE A 213 1.38 -8.41 8.48
CA PHE A 213 0.17 -7.81 9.03
C PHE A 213 0.47 -6.50 9.79
N VAL A 214 1.45 -6.51 10.69
CA VAL A 214 1.87 -5.30 11.43
C VAL A 214 2.39 -4.22 10.48
N GLY A 215 3.18 -4.61 9.47
CA GLY A 215 3.63 -3.68 8.42
C GLY A 215 2.47 -3.01 7.71
N GLY A 216 1.50 -3.78 7.23
CA GLY A 216 0.31 -3.27 6.56
C GLY A 216 -0.56 -2.40 7.46
N PHE A 217 -0.70 -2.78 8.74
CA PHE A 217 -1.43 -2.01 9.73
C PHE A 217 -0.84 -0.59 9.88
N PHE A 218 0.46 -0.48 10.11
CA PHE A 218 1.10 0.81 10.40
C PHE A 218 1.41 1.63 9.13
N GLU A 219 1.88 1.02 8.06
CA GLU A 219 2.24 1.74 6.83
C GLU A 219 1.01 2.19 6.05
N MET A 220 0.23 1.22 5.57
CA MET A 220 -0.86 1.51 4.63
C MET A 220 -2.17 1.84 5.33
N GLY A 221 -2.51 1.09 6.37
CA GLY A 221 -3.77 1.29 7.08
C GLY A 221 -3.81 2.60 7.84
N LEU A 222 -2.85 2.85 8.72
CA LEU A 222 -2.74 4.14 9.40
C LEU A 222 -2.36 5.25 8.42
N GLY A 223 -1.50 4.96 7.43
CA GLY A 223 -1.15 5.91 6.37
C GLY A 223 -2.39 6.48 5.69
N SER A 224 -3.36 5.63 5.33
CA SER A 224 -4.58 6.10 4.67
C SER A 224 -5.45 7.01 5.54
N VAL A 225 -5.39 6.93 6.86
CA VAL A 225 -6.16 7.81 7.78
C VAL A 225 -5.32 8.91 8.44
N LEU A 226 -4.03 9.01 8.13
CA LEU A 226 -3.17 10.10 8.64
C LEU A 226 -3.73 11.50 8.43
N PRO A 227 -4.38 11.83 7.28
CA PRO A 227 -5.01 13.12 7.12
C PRO A 227 -6.09 13.41 8.18
N LEU A 228 -6.91 12.43 8.52
CA LEU A 228 -7.93 12.56 9.55
C LEU A 228 -7.32 12.78 10.94
N TYR A 229 -6.24 12.01 11.25
CA TYR A 229 -5.49 12.21 12.50
C TYR A 229 -4.89 13.62 12.57
N GLY A 230 -4.28 14.11 11.48
CA GLY A 230 -3.76 15.47 11.40
C GLY A 230 -4.85 16.55 11.67
N LEU A 231 -6.02 16.38 11.06
CA LEU A 231 -7.17 17.28 11.29
C LEU A 231 -7.66 17.23 12.73
N SER A 232 -7.70 16.05 13.38
CA SER A 232 -8.11 15.92 14.79
C SER A 232 -7.14 16.60 15.77
N LEU A 233 -5.90 16.87 15.33
CA LEU A 233 -4.89 17.61 16.05
C LEU A 233 -4.90 19.13 15.73
N GLY A 234 -5.85 19.59 14.90
CA GLY A 234 -5.97 20.98 14.49
C GLY A 234 -5.06 21.41 13.34
N LEU A 235 -4.42 20.46 12.63
CA LEU A 235 -3.66 20.81 11.43
C LEU A 235 -4.61 21.27 10.31
N GLY A 236 -4.17 22.23 9.51
CA GLY A 236 -4.88 22.58 8.27
C GLY A 236 -4.85 21.44 7.25
N ALA A 237 -5.81 21.39 6.33
CA ALA A 237 -6.00 20.31 5.36
C ALA A 237 -4.74 19.99 4.54
N GLY A 238 -3.99 21.03 4.11
CA GLY A 238 -2.73 20.82 3.38
C GLY A 238 -1.66 20.13 4.23
N ALA A 239 -1.46 20.54 5.49
CA ALA A 239 -0.52 19.91 6.42
C ALA A 239 -0.97 18.48 6.75
N ALA A 240 -2.27 18.25 6.93
CA ALA A 240 -2.83 16.91 7.14
C ALA A 240 -2.56 15.97 5.96
N ALA A 241 -2.71 16.44 4.71
CA ALA A 241 -2.34 15.67 3.52
C ALA A 241 -0.84 15.35 3.46
N LEU A 242 0.02 16.31 3.83
CA LEU A 242 1.49 16.13 3.86
C LEU A 242 1.97 15.06 4.85
N LEU A 243 1.21 14.75 5.90
CA LEU A 243 1.55 13.65 6.81
C LEU A 243 1.67 12.31 6.07
N LEU A 244 0.80 12.07 5.08
CA LEU A 244 0.89 10.88 4.24
C LEU A 244 2.16 10.91 3.37
N SER A 245 2.55 12.08 2.84
CA SER A 245 3.81 12.23 2.10
C SER A 245 5.03 11.91 2.99
N VAL A 246 5.03 12.36 4.24
CA VAL A 246 6.11 12.08 5.20
C VAL A 246 6.19 10.60 5.53
N SER A 247 5.04 9.93 5.73
CA SER A 247 4.98 8.48 5.92
C SER A 247 5.50 7.73 4.68
N GLY A 248 5.05 8.10 3.48
CA GLY A 248 5.52 7.52 2.21
C GLY A 248 7.03 7.71 1.99
N PHE A 249 7.56 8.90 2.35
CA PHE A 249 9.00 9.16 2.31
C PHE A 249 9.77 8.21 3.24
N GLY A 250 9.27 8.01 4.48
CA GLY A 250 9.84 7.05 5.41
C GLY A 250 9.92 5.64 4.81
N GLY A 251 8.79 5.11 4.32
CA GLY A 251 8.73 3.79 3.69
C GLY A 251 9.69 3.62 2.52
N THR A 252 9.79 4.65 1.68
CA THR A 252 10.66 4.61 0.49
C THR A 252 12.14 4.64 0.83
N VAL A 253 12.57 5.54 1.71
CA VAL A 253 14.00 5.80 1.97
C VAL A 253 14.60 4.71 2.85
N PHE A 254 13.86 4.16 3.81
CA PHE A 254 14.42 3.22 4.79
C PHE A 254 14.37 1.76 4.35
N ALA A 255 13.54 1.39 3.37
CA ALA A 255 13.43 0.00 2.89
C ALA A 255 14.76 -0.54 2.32
N ILE A 256 15.46 0.26 1.49
CA ILE A 256 16.73 -0.15 0.86
C ILE A 256 17.86 -0.32 1.89
N PRO A 257 18.16 0.67 2.76
CA PRO A 257 19.18 0.52 3.81
C PRO A 257 18.92 -0.67 4.73
N ALA A 258 17.67 -0.93 5.07
CA ALA A 258 17.32 -2.05 5.93
C ALA A 258 17.55 -3.41 5.25
N GLY A 259 17.24 -3.55 3.96
CA GLY A 259 17.59 -4.73 3.16
C GLY A 259 19.09 -4.95 3.13
N MET A 260 19.86 -3.91 2.82
CA MET A 260 21.34 -3.96 2.83
C MET A 260 21.92 -4.32 4.20
N LEU A 261 21.31 -3.81 5.27
CA LEU A 261 21.72 -4.16 6.64
C LEU A 261 21.42 -5.61 6.96
N ALA A 262 20.25 -6.12 6.52
CA ALA A 262 19.88 -7.53 6.70
C ALA A 262 20.90 -8.49 6.06
N ASP A 263 21.44 -8.12 4.89
CA ASP A 263 22.40 -8.95 4.15
C ASP A 263 23.81 -8.94 4.78
N ARG A 264 24.13 -7.98 5.65
CA ARG A 264 25.43 -7.91 6.34
C ARG A 264 25.58 -8.82 7.54
N PHE A 265 24.50 -9.43 8.02
CA PHE A 265 24.61 -10.40 9.13
C PHE A 265 25.21 -11.71 8.65
N ALA A 266 26.03 -12.32 9.50
CA ALA A 266 26.62 -13.64 9.22
C ALA A 266 25.56 -14.72 8.95
N ASP A 267 24.41 -14.61 9.58
CA ASP A 267 23.20 -15.38 9.30
C ASP A 267 22.09 -14.39 8.88
N PRO A 268 21.82 -14.27 7.56
CA PRO A 268 20.84 -13.32 7.06
C PRO A 268 19.41 -13.58 7.56
N ALA A 269 19.03 -14.84 7.83
CA ALA A 269 17.69 -15.15 8.36
C ALA A 269 17.53 -14.63 9.78
N ARG A 270 18.51 -14.86 10.65
CA ARG A 270 18.53 -14.30 12.00
C ARG A 270 18.62 -12.79 11.99
N GLY A 271 19.41 -12.23 11.05
CA GLY A 271 19.53 -10.79 10.85
C GLY A 271 18.19 -10.14 10.53
N ARG A 272 17.45 -10.67 9.54
CA ARG A 272 16.11 -10.20 9.17
C ARG A 272 15.14 -10.26 10.35
N HIS A 273 15.10 -11.38 11.05
CA HIS A 273 14.22 -11.56 12.20
C HIS A 273 14.55 -10.57 13.35
N ARG A 274 15.84 -10.33 13.60
CA ARG A 274 16.28 -9.33 14.59
C ARG A 274 15.86 -7.92 14.19
N LEU A 275 16.00 -7.56 12.92
CA LEU A 275 15.56 -6.26 12.40
C LEU A 275 14.04 -6.11 12.50
N MET A 276 13.25 -7.13 12.16
CA MET A 276 11.79 -7.10 12.32
C MET A 276 11.39 -6.80 13.79
N ARG A 277 12.05 -7.42 14.76
CA ARG A 277 11.83 -7.15 16.20
C ARG A 277 12.10 -5.68 16.55
N TRP A 278 13.21 -5.12 16.09
CA TRP A 278 13.56 -3.72 16.33
C TRP A 278 12.59 -2.76 15.66
N LEU A 279 12.15 -3.05 14.45
CA LEU A 279 11.16 -2.23 13.74
C LEU A 279 9.82 -2.21 14.46
N VAL A 280 9.34 -3.35 14.93
CA VAL A 280 8.09 -3.41 15.71
C VAL A 280 8.24 -2.73 17.08
N ALA A 281 9.40 -2.83 17.74
CA ALA A 281 9.70 -2.06 18.94
C ALA A 281 9.70 -0.55 18.68
N LEU A 282 10.24 -0.12 17.52
CA LEU A 282 10.21 1.28 17.10
C LEU A 282 8.77 1.77 16.85
N LEU A 283 7.91 0.92 16.24
CA LEU A 283 6.48 1.21 16.08
C LEU A 283 5.79 1.36 17.44
N ALA A 284 6.10 0.49 18.41
CA ALA A 284 5.59 0.60 19.78
C ALA A 284 6.06 1.92 20.45
N GLY A 285 7.33 2.29 20.30
CA GLY A 285 7.86 3.57 20.77
C GLY A 285 7.16 4.77 20.16
N ALA A 286 6.93 4.74 18.84
CA ALA A 286 6.19 5.79 18.12
C ALA A 286 4.71 5.87 18.58
N ALA A 287 4.06 4.71 18.81
CA ALA A 287 2.71 4.68 19.35
C ALA A 287 2.66 5.25 20.78
N ALA A 288 3.66 4.91 21.64
CA ALA A 288 3.80 5.50 22.96
C ALA A 288 4.03 7.02 22.93
N ALA A 289 4.85 7.50 21.98
CA ALA A 289 5.02 8.95 21.75
C ALA A 289 3.70 9.64 21.34
N GLY A 290 2.76 8.91 20.78
CA GLY A 290 1.42 9.39 20.41
C GLY A 290 0.65 10.00 21.60
N PHE A 291 0.88 9.53 22.84
CA PHE A 291 0.28 10.13 24.03
C PHE A 291 0.73 11.56 24.32
N ALA A 292 1.92 11.94 23.85
CA ALA A 292 2.45 13.28 24.00
C ALA A 292 2.00 14.25 22.89
N VAL A 293 1.43 13.76 21.80
CA VAL A 293 1.03 14.59 20.64
C VAL A 293 0.03 15.69 21.01
N PRO A 294 -0.99 15.47 21.87
CA PRO A 294 -1.88 16.57 22.26
C PRO A 294 -1.18 17.76 22.93
N ALA A 295 -0.09 17.49 23.68
CA ALA A 295 0.73 18.52 24.32
C ALA A 295 1.82 19.07 23.37
N LEU A 296 2.29 18.27 22.44
CA LEU A 296 3.36 18.59 21.51
C LEU A 296 3.00 18.15 20.08
N PRO A 297 2.10 18.90 19.38
CA PRO A 297 1.55 18.50 18.08
C PRO A 297 2.60 18.23 16.99
N LEU A 298 3.77 18.86 17.06
CA LEU A 298 4.87 18.64 16.12
C LEU A 298 5.41 17.20 16.12
N LEU A 299 5.16 16.42 17.19
CA LEU A 299 5.56 15.01 17.25
C LEU A 299 4.83 14.14 16.22
N VAL A 300 3.71 14.58 15.68
CA VAL A 300 2.98 13.82 14.65
C VAL A 300 3.85 13.57 13.41
N TRP A 301 4.75 14.50 13.07
CA TRP A 301 5.63 14.38 11.90
C TRP A 301 6.65 13.23 12.00
N PRO A 302 7.50 13.19 13.05
CA PRO A 302 8.41 12.05 13.22
C PRO A 302 7.66 10.74 13.48
N ILE A 303 6.49 10.74 14.13
CA ILE A 303 5.65 9.56 14.29
C ILE A 303 5.19 9.03 12.92
N ALA A 304 4.66 9.89 12.06
CA ALA A 304 4.23 9.51 10.71
C ALA A 304 5.41 8.96 9.88
N LEU A 305 6.59 9.59 9.98
CA LEU A 305 7.82 9.09 9.34
C LEU A 305 8.17 7.67 9.81
N VAL A 306 8.12 7.43 11.11
CA VAL A 306 8.44 6.12 11.71
C VAL A 306 7.43 5.07 11.30
N TRP A 307 6.13 5.40 11.25
CA TRP A 307 5.10 4.45 10.82
C TRP A 307 5.34 3.99 9.38
N GLY A 308 5.61 4.91 8.46
CA GLY A 308 5.95 4.56 7.08
C GLY A 308 7.28 3.79 7.00
N ALA A 309 8.33 4.31 7.63
CA ALA A 309 9.66 3.71 7.59
C ALA A 309 9.68 2.28 8.15
N ALA A 310 9.14 2.08 9.33
CA ALA A 310 9.17 0.77 9.98
C ALA A 310 8.16 -0.20 9.34
N GLY A 311 6.95 0.28 8.99
CA GLY A 311 5.91 -0.53 8.34
C GLY A 311 6.34 -1.04 6.96
N GLY A 312 6.82 -0.16 6.09
CA GLY A 312 7.29 -0.52 4.75
C GLY A 312 8.53 -1.40 4.76
N THR A 313 9.42 -1.14 5.72
CA THR A 313 10.59 -2.00 5.91
C THR A 313 10.21 -3.40 6.38
N LEU A 314 9.19 -3.55 7.23
CA LEU A 314 8.67 -4.86 7.62
C LEU A 314 8.19 -5.66 6.41
N TYR A 315 7.43 -5.05 5.49
CA TYR A 315 7.02 -5.70 4.25
C TYR A 315 8.22 -6.16 3.42
N THR A 316 9.20 -5.29 3.25
CA THR A 316 10.42 -5.61 2.49
C THR A 316 11.19 -6.79 3.10
N LEU A 317 11.39 -6.79 4.42
CA LEU A 317 12.11 -7.88 5.11
C LEU A 317 11.35 -9.21 5.05
N THR A 318 10.01 -9.17 5.14
CA THR A 318 9.18 -10.38 5.00
C THR A 318 9.24 -10.96 3.60
N MET A 319 9.21 -10.12 2.57
CA MET A 319 9.40 -10.56 1.17
C MET A 319 10.77 -11.18 0.95
N LEU A 320 11.84 -10.58 1.49
CA LEU A 320 13.21 -11.12 1.41
C LEU A 320 13.31 -12.47 2.14
N ASP A 321 12.65 -12.61 3.28
CA ASP A 321 12.69 -13.87 4.05
C ASP A 321 12.00 -15.00 3.29
N ILE A 322 10.80 -14.80 2.76
CA ILE A 322 10.09 -15.75 1.91
C ILE A 322 10.92 -16.08 0.67
N GLY A 323 11.39 -15.07 -0.05
CA GLY A 323 12.17 -15.25 -1.29
C GLY A 323 13.50 -15.97 -1.10
N SER A 324 14.08 -15.96 0.11
CA SER A 324 15.29 -16.71 0.43
C SER A 324 15.05 -18.20 0.71
N ARG A 325 13.85 -18.57 1.16
CA ARG A 325 13.51 -19.93 1.59
C ARG A 325 12.74 -20.73 0.55
N GLU A 326 11.94 -20.05 -0.27
CA GLU A 326 10.99 -20.70 -1.16
C GLU A 326 11.28 -20.47 -2.64
N ARG A 327 10.80 -21.40 -3.48
CA ARG A 327 10.94 -21.37 -4.94
C ARG A 327 9.65 -21.87 -5.59
N GLY A 328 9.46 -21.53 -6.87
CA GLY A 328 8.33 -22.03 -7.66
C GLY A 328 6.98 -21.67 -7.06
N ILE A 329 6.06 -22.63 -7.03
CA ILE A 329 4.67 -22.42 -6.60
C ILE A 329 4.54 -22.08 -5.10
N THR A 330 5.43 -22.59 -4.24
CA THR A 330 5.41 -22.26 -2.81
C THR A 330 5.74 -20.80 -2.58
N LEU A 331 6.70 -20.24 -3.33
CA LEU A 331 7.02 -18.81 -3.31
C LEU A 331 5.81 -17.97 -3.69
N VAL A 332 5.09 -18.35 -4.76
CA VAL A 332 3.89 -17.66 -5.22
C VAL A 332 2.80 -17.70 -4.16
N ASN A 333 2.58 -18.86 -3.53
CA ASN A 333 1.59 -19.01 -2.46
C ASN A 333 1.93 -18.12 -1.27
N SER A 334 3.17 -18.16 -0.78
CA SER A 334 3.60 -17.42 0.40
C SER A 334 3.61 -15.91 0.18
N THR A 335 4.00 -15.44 -1.00
CA THR A 335 3.90 -14.02 -1.34
C THR A 335 2.45 -13.55 -1.47
N SER A 336 1.57 -14.36 -2.04
CA SER A 336 0.13 -14.04 -2.11
C SER A 336 -0.50 -13.93 -0.72
N VAL A 337 -0.15 -14.84 0.20
CA VAL A 337 -0.62 -14.78 1.58
C VAL A 337 -0.04 -13.58 2.32
N LEU A 338 1.23 -13.23 2.07
CA LEU A 338 1.82 -12.01 2.63
C LEU A 338 1.04 -10.77 2.19
N VAL A 339 0.70 -10.63 0.91
CA VAL A 339 -0.13 -9.52 0.41
C VAL A 339 -1.50 -9.53 1.10
N LEU A 340 -2.14 -10.68 1.26
CA LEU A 340 -3.43 -10.79 1.94
C LEU A 340 -3.34 -10.40 3.42
N THR A 341 -2.33 -10.85 4.16
CA THR A 341 -2.15 -10.48 5.57
C THR A 341 -1.81 -9.01 5.74
N TYR A 342 -1.00 -8.46 4.85
CA TYR A 342 -0.66 -7.05 4.79
C TYR A 342 -1.90 -6.17 4.52
N THR A 343 -2.70 -6.52 3.52
CA THR A 343 -3.94 -5.79 3.20
C THR A 343 -5.00 -5.96 4.28
N LEU A 344 -5.05 -7.10 4.97
CA LEU A 344 -5.90 -7.30 6.14
C LEU A 344 -5.49 -6.38 7.30
N GLY A 345 -4.19 -6.23 7.55
CA GLY A 345 -3.66 -5.28 8.52
C GLY A 345 -4.09 -3.86 8.19
N ALA A 346 -3.95 -3.47 6.92
CA ALA A 346 -4.36 -2.14 6.46
C ALA A 346 -5.87 -1.90 6.58
N LEU A 347 -6.69 -2.89 6.21
CA LEU A 347 -8.15 -2.85 6.35
C LEU A 347 -8.58 -2.64 7.81
N LEU A 348 -8.02 -3.43 8.73
CA LEU A 348 -8.36 -3.32 10.14
C LEU A 348 -7.88 -1.99 10.74
N ALA A 349 -6.66 -1.55 10.40
CA ALA A 349 -6.14 -0.28 10.88
C ALA A 349 -7.01 0.90 10.45
N SER A 350 -7.37 0.99 9.17
CA SER A 350 -8.21 2.07 8.65
C SER A 350 -9.60 2.08 9.28
N SER A 351 -10.21 0.89 9.42
CA SER A 351 -11.54 0.75 10.04
C SER A 351 -11.52 1.15 11.52
N CYS A 352 -10.55 0.65 12.28
CA CYS A 352 -10.45 0.93 13.71
C CYS A 352 -10.04 2.39 13.96
N ALA A 353 -9.09 2.92 13.20
CA ALA A 353 -8.57 4.26 13.41
C ALA A 353 -9.66 5.33 13.36
N GLY A 354 -10.60 5.24 12.42
CA GLY A 354 -11.72 6.19 12.36
C GLY A 354 -12.54 6.22 13.64
N VAL A 355 -12.91 5.04 14.18
CA VAL A 355 -13.63 4.90 15.45
C VAL A 355 -12.83 5.47 16.62
N LEU A 356 -11.54 5.16 16.68
CA LEU A 356 -10.66 5.58 17.76
C LEU A 356 -10.43 7.11 17.75
N LEU A 357 -10.40 7.72 16.56
CA LEU A 357 -10.29 9.17 16.42
C LEU A 357 -11.56 9.90 16.87
N ASP A 358 -12.75 9.34 16.63
CA ASP A 358 -14.00 9.91 17.15
C ASP A 358 -14.11 9.74 18.67
N TRP A 359 -13.54 8.67 19.23
CA TRP A 359 -13.61 8.41 20.66
C TRP A 359 -12.59 9.25 21.45
N SER A 360 -11.29 9.12 21.14
CA SER A 360 -10.22 9.88 21.80
C SER A 360 -8.90 9.80 21.01
N PRO A 361 -8.59 10.81 20.19
CA PRO A 361 -7.36 10.84 19.38
C PRO A 361 -6.08 10.90 20.24
N GLY A 362 -6.15 11.43 21.44
CA GLY A 362 -4.98 11.62 22.33
C GLY A 362 -4.71 10.46 23.29
N MET A 363 -5.71 9.64 23.60
CA MET A 363 -5.57 8.56 24.62
C MET A 363 -5.87 7.18 24.04
N VAL A 364 -7.07 6.97 23.51
CA VAL A 364 -7.51 5.64 23.08
C VAL A 364 -6.82 5.24 21.78
N PHE A 365 -6.66 6.18 20.83
CA PHE A 365 -5.97 5.92 19.59
C PHE A 365 -4.52 5.42 19.81
N PRO A 366 -3.61 6.15 20.50
CA PRO A 366 -2.26 5.65 20.73
C PRO A 366 -2.21 4.40 21.61
N ALA A 367 -3.15 4.20 22.56
CA ALA A 367 -3.20 3.01 23.39
C ALA A 367 -3.45 1.74 22.57
N VAL A 368 -4.38 1.78 21.61
CA VAL A 368 -4.66 0.65 20.72
C VAL A 368 -3.47 0.39 19.80
N LEU A 369 -2.86 1.44 19.22
CA LEU A 369 -1.67 1.27 18.39
C LEU A 369 -0.51 0.64 19.15
N LEU A 370 -0.30 1.09 20.40
CA LEU A 370 0.72 0.51 21.30
C LEU A 370 0.43 -0.95 21.59
N SER A 371 -0.83 -1.31 21.84
CA SER A 371 -1.21 -2.70 22.13
C SER A 371 -0.97 -3.62 20.92
N VAL A 372 -1.30 -3.17 19.70
CA VAL A 372 -1.02 -3.92 18.46
C VAL A 372 0.49 -4.12 18.25
N ALA A 373 1.28 -3.04 18.38
CA ALA A 373 2.73 -3.12 18.23
C ALA A 373 3.37 -3.98 19.35
N ALA A 374 2.97 -3.82 20.59
CA ALA A 374 3.49 -4.59 21.73
C ALA A 374 3.17 -6.09 21.59
N THR A 375 1.96 -6.43 21.16
CA THR A 375 1.56 -7.82 20.89
C THR A 375 2.40 -8.40 19.74
N GLY A 376 2.55 -7.66 18.63
CA GLY A 376 3.40 -8.06 17.52
C GLY A 376 4.86 -8.29 17.95
N TRP A 377 5.40 -7.36 18.73
CA TRP A 377 6.76 -7.48 19.28
C TRP A 377 6.93 -8.69 20.18
N TRP A 378 5.99 -8.91 21.09
CA TRP A 378 6.00 -10.06 22.02
C TRP A 378 5.96 -11.41 21.31
N VAL A 379 5.10 -11.55 20.28
CA VAL A 379 5.03 -12.77 19.47
C VAL A 379 6.32 -12.98 18.69
N LEU A 380 6.84 -11.94 18.04
CA LEU A 380 8.13 -12.00 17.32
C LEU A 380 9.30 -12.36 18.24
N TRP A 381 9.25 -11.90 19.50
CA TRP A 381 10.30 -12.21 20.47
C TRP A 381 10.28 -13.67 20.93
N ARG A 382 9.11 -14.22 21.15
CA ARG A 382 8.94 -15.62 21.58
C ARG A 382 9.14 -16.64 20.46
N SER A 383 9.02 -16.22 19.21
CA SER A 383 9.11 -17.13 18.08
C SER A 383 10.57 -17.48 17.79
N PRO A 384 10.92 -18.79 17.73
CA PRO A 384 12.27 -19.21 17.37
C PRO A 384 12.55 -18.83 15.91
N VAL A 385 13.78 -18.43 15.63
CA VAL A 385 14.29 -18.30 14.26
C VAL A 385 14.55 -19.72 13.77
N LYS A 386 13.69 -20.24 12.89
CA LYS A 386 13.89 -21.53 12.23
C LYS A 386 14.77 -21.38 10.99
#